data_fbe1e4a0413ab0ac45a5f42f2d40a93f
#
_entry.id   fbe1e4a0413ab0ac45a5f42f2d40a93f
#
_cell.length_a   1.000
_cell.length_b   1.000
_cell.length_c   1.000
_cell.angle_alpha   90.00
_cell.angle_beta   90.00
_cell.angle_gamma   90.00
#
_symmetry.space_group_name_H-M   'P 1'
#
loop_
_entity.id
_entity.type
_entity.pdbx_description
1 polymer ?
#
loop_
_entity_poly.entity_id
_entity_poly.type
_entity_poly.pdbx_seq_one_letter_code
_entity_poly.pdbx_strand_id
1 'polypeptide(L)'
;DAGFWINLQANYDKELADFKEVNEISDEEFNILKRLKRIVEYLKKIGLLDSEAHGPILVIQLRKLLNISNLAQIPKFSQVGAYRLAKTARVDPYVLFTWLRMCDLIVENQRVEQELDVNRLNGIIPLIKNLMFFKDIADVQSRLKVYLAECGIRFAIVKYFRGAPVQGVIKKNDDGTLNLIMTTRRKFADIFWFTFFHEIGHIINGDFEDGLIDYDFAEGEKEDRADEFAANTMIDIAAYKSFIIEGDFSLTSIKRFSANHNIPPYILIGRLQREGIIKYTQYSSEKVMYGH
;
A
#
# COMPACT_ATOMS: atom_id res chain seq x y z
N ASP A 1 10.22 52.39 13.86
CA ASP A 1 10.99 51.18 14.08
C ASP A 1 11.13 50.41 12.75
N ALA A 2 12.35 50.22 12.28
CA ALA A 2 12.62 49.57 11.00
C ALA A 2 12.04 48.12 10.94
N GLY A 3 12.04 47.41 12.07
CA GLY A 3 11.47 46.07 12.19
C GLY A 3 9.98 45.99 11.91
N PHE A 4 9.23 47.03 12.30
CA PHE A 4 7.79 47.14 12.01
C PHE A 4 7.52 47.24 10.51
N TRP A 5 8.27 48.08 9.80
CA TRP A 5 8.10 48.25 8.36
C TRP A 5 8.54 47.01 7.56
N ILE A 6 9.59 46.34 7.99
CA ILE A 6 10.06 45.05 7.35
C ILE A 6 8.98 43.97 7.52
N ASN A 7 8.41 43.82 8.71
CA ASN A 7 7.34 42.86 8.96
C ASN A 7 6.06 43.20 8.19
N LEU A 8 5.71 44.50 8.09
CA LEU A 8 4.53 44.94 7.33
C LEU A 8 4.73 44.66 5.84
N GLN A 9 5.90 44.96 5.28
CA GLN A 9 6.23 44.66 3.88
C GLN A 9 6.20 43.15 3.61
N ALA A 10 6.80 42.34 4.48
CA ALA A 10 6.79 40.88 4.33
C ALA A 10 5.38 40.32 4.37
N ASN A 11 4.51 40.80 5.24
CA ASN A 11 3.10 40.43 5.29
C ASN A 11 2.35 40.83 4.01
N TYR A 12 2.56 42.08 3.54
CA TYR A 12 1.95 42.56 2.30
C TYR A 12 2.41 41.75 1.08
N ASP A 13 3.70 41.45 0.96
CA ASP A 13 4.24 40.66 -0.13
C ASP A 13 3.70 39.23 -0.12
N LYS A 14 3.51 38.68 1.10
CA LYS A 14 2.88 37.36 1.29
C LYS A 14 1.42 37.37 0.86
N GLU A 15 0.64 38.37 1.34
CA GLU A 15 -0.79 38.49 0.95
C GLU A 15 -0.95 38.72 -0.56
N LEU A 16 -0.05 39.51 -1.18
CA LEU A 16 -0.04 39.72 -2.63
C LEU A 16 0.28 38.46 -3.40
N ALA A 17 1.23 37.66 -2.90
CA ALA A 17 1.57 36.33 -3.49
C ALA A 17 0.40 35.36 -3.35
N ASP A 18 -0.21 35.27 -2.18
CA ASP A 18 -1.39 34.42 -1.92
C ASP A 18 -2.57 34.84 -2.81
N PHE A 19 -2.80 36.16 -2.99
CA PHE A 19 -3.85 36.68 -3.88
C PHE A 19 -3.60 36.34 -5.36
N LYS A 20 -2.36 36.46 -5.82
CA LYS A 20 -1.99 36.04 -7.19
C LYS A 20 -2.16 34.54 -7.37
N GLU A 21 -1.70 33.73 -6.42
CA GLU A 21 -1.83 32.26 -6.45
C GLU A 21 -3.32 31.83 -6.54
N VAL A 22 -4.21 32.50 -5.82
CA VAL A 22 -5.66 32.25 -5.87
C VAL A 22 -6.26 32.59 -7.24
N ASN A 23 -5.86 33.73 -7.85
CA ASN A 23 -6.38 34.17 -9.15
C ASN A 23 -5.84 33.36 -10.34
N GLU A 24 -4.76 32.61 -10.15
CA GLU A 24 -4.17 31.75 -11.19
C GLU A 24 -4.76 30.33 -11.22
N ILE A 25 -5.70 30.03 -10.29
CA ILE A 25 -6.35 28.71 -10.28
C ILE A 25 -7.35 28.59 -11.43
N SER A 26 -7.17 27.59 -12.26
CA SER A 26 -8.02 27.36 -13.42
C SER A 26 -9.28 26.55 -13.08
N ASP A 27 -10.32 26.67 -13.92
CA ASP A 27 -11.52 25.83 -13.83
C ASP A 27 -11.19 24.33 -13.97
N GLU A 28 -10.12 24.01 -14.70
CA GLU A 28 -9.64 22.65 -14.84
C GLU A 28 -9.20 22.07 -13.49
N GLU A 29 -8.51 22.85 -12.66
CA GLU A 29 -8.08 22.40 -11.34
C GLU A 29 -9.23 22.18 -10.38
N PHE A 30 -10.29 23.00 -10.47
CA PHE A 30 -11.52 22.73 -9.72
C PHE A 30 -12.22 21.44 -10.16
N ASN A 31 -12.16 21.12 -11.45
CA ASN A 31 -12.69 19.83 -11.94
C ASN A 31 -11.83 18.65 -11.47
N ILE A 32 -10.51 18.79 -11.43
CA ILE A 32 -9.60 17.81 -10.86
C ILE A 32 -9.88 17.62 -9.36
N LEU A 33 -10.06 18.70 -8.61
CA LEU A 33 -10.41 18.64 -7.20
C LEU A 33 -11.71 17.84 -6.95
N LYS A 34 -12.74 18.04 -7.79
CA LYS A 34 -13.98 17.24 -7.73
C LYS A 34 -13.70 15.75 -7.98
N ARG A 35 -12.81 15.43 -8.93
CA ARG A 35 -12.39 14.06 -9.24
C ARG A 35 -11.65 13.41 -8.06
N LEU A 36 -10.85 14.19 -7.34
CA LEU A 36 -10.09 13.77 -6.16
C LEU A 36 -10.89 13.79 -4.85
N LYS A 37 -12.18 14.14 -4.87
CA LYS A 37 -13.00 14.37 -3.67
C LYS A 37 -12.79 13.32 -2.57
N ARG A 38 -12.86 12.02 -2.92
CA ARG A 38 -12.77 10.93 -1.92
C ARG A 38 -11.40 10.82 -1.25
N ILE A 39 -10.32 11.04 -2.00
CA ILE A 39 -8.97 11.00 -1.43
C ILE A 39 -8.68 12.27 -0.64
N VAL A 40 -9.17 13.42 -1.09
CA VAL A 40 -9.08 14.70 -0.38
C VAL A 40 -9.81 14.63 0.98
N GLU A 41 -11.03 14.09 1.02
CA GLU A 41 -11.75 13.86 2.29
C GLU A 41 -10.95 12.96 3.25
N TYR A 42 -10.26 11.95 2.72
CA TYR A 42 -9.40 11.11 3.54
C TYR A 42 -8.14 11.82 4.00
N LEU A 43 -7.49 12.61 3.14
CA LEU A 43 -6.32 13.44 3.50
C LEU A 43 -6.65 14.42 4.63
N LYS A 44 -7.84 15.05 4.60
CA LYS A 44 -8.35 15.86 5.70
C LYS A 44 -8.54 15.06 6.99
N LYS A 45 -9.16 13.86 6.88
CA LYS A 45 -9.40 12.98 8.03
C LYS A 45 -8.10 12.56 8.74
N ILE A 46 -7.01 12.35 8.00
CA ILE A 46 -5.71 11.95 8.56
C ILE A 46 -4.78 13.14 8.87
N GLY A 47 -5.28 14.38 8.72
CA GLY A 47 -4.56 15.60 9.09
C GLY A 47 -3.46 16.04 8.10
N LEU A 48 -3.43 15.49 6.88
CA LEU A 48 -2.51 15.92 5.82
C LEU A 48 -3.01 17.16 5.06
N LEU A 49 -4.32 17.46 5.15
CA LEU A 49 -4.94 18.69 4.69
C LEU A 49 -5.78 19.27 5.82
N ASP A 50 -5.92 20.59 5.84
CA ASP A 50 -6.78 21.27 6.78
C ASP A 50 -8.25 20.85 6.57
N SER A 51 -8.92 20.44 7.66
CA SER A 51 -10.32 19.99 7.64
C SER A 51 -11.28 21.04 7.06
N GLU A 52 -11.02 22.32 7.35
CA GLU A 52 -11.87 23.44 6.96
C GLU A 52 -11.52 24.03 5.59
N ALA A 53 -10.39 23.63 4.99
CA ALA A 53 -10.00 24.14 3.69
C ALA A 53 -11.01 23.78 2.60
N HIS A 54 -11.39 24.72 1.77
CA HIS A 54 -12.29 24.57 0.63
C HIS A 54 -11.93 25.52 -0.51
N GLY A 55 -12.53 25.30 -1.68
CA GLY A 55 -12.34 26.17 -2.84
C GLY A 55 -10.85 26.37 -3.21
N PRO A 56 -10.43 27.63 -3.48
CA PRO A 56 -9.06 27.95 -3.86
C PRO A 56 -8.01 27.53 -2.85
N ILE A 57 -8.29 27.71 -1.55
CA ILE A 57 -7.37 27.34 -0.46
C ILE A 57 -7.05 25.84 -0.51
N LEU A 58 -8.04 25.01 -0.75
CA LEU A 58 -7.85 23.56 -0.85
C LEU A 58 -7.01 23.16 -2.08
N VAL A 59 -7.17 23.86 -3.23
CA VAL A 59 -6.32 23.64 -4.40
C VAL A 59 -4.87 23.97 -4.08
N ILE A 60 -4.61 25.11 -3.43
CA ILE A 60 -3.26 25.54 -3.03
C ILE A 60 -2.63 24.52 -2.07
N GLN A 61 -3.38 24.10 -1.04
CA GLN A 61 -2.87 23.09 -0.10
C GLN A 61 -2.56 21.76 -0.81
N LEU A 62 -3.39 21.36 -1.77
CA LEU A 62 -3.17 20.14 -2.54
C LEU A 62 -1.95 20.26 -3.46
N ARG A 63 -1.75 21.39 -4.13
CA ARG A 63 -0.51 21.67 -4.90
C ARG A 63 0.73 21.55 -4.01
N LYS A 64 0.72 22.15 -2.82
CA LYS A 64 1.83 22.06 -1.85
C LYS A 64 2.08 20.64 -1.39
N LEU A 65 1.04 19.90 -1.02
CA LEU A 65 1.13 18.50 -0.60
C LEU A 65 1.72 17.61 -1.70
N LEU A 66 1.30 17.83 -2.95
CA LEU A 66 1.76 17.07 -4.11
C LEU A 66 3.10 17.55 -4.67
N ASN A 67 3.62 18.68 -4.16
CA ASN A 67 4.84 19.35 -4.63
C ASN A 67 4.78 19.67 -6.13
N ILE A 68 3.68 20.24 -6.60
CA ILE A 68 3.44 20.66 -7.99
C ILE A 68 2.85 22.05 -8.05
N SER A 69 3.13 22.79 -9.14
CA SER A 69 2.64 24.13 -9.35
C SER A 69 1.20 24.21 -9.90
N ASN A 70 0.73 23.13 -10.53
CA ASN A 70 -0.61 23.06 -11.11
C ASN A 70 -1.08 21.60 -11.20
N LEU A 71 -2.32 21.32 -10.75
CA LEU A 71 -2.87 19.95 -10.72
C LEU A 71 -3.03 19.35 -12.11
N ALA A 72 -3.23 20.16 -13.16
CA ALA A 72 -3.34 19.68 -14.54
C ALA A 72 -2.04 19.05 -15.08
N GLN A 73 -0.91 19.27 -14.42
CA GLN A 73 0.37 18.68 -14.80
C GLN A 73 0.54 17.22 -14.34
N ILE A 74 -0.31 16.74 -13.41
CA ILE A 74 -0.21 15.38 -12.85
C ILE A 74 -0.02 14.28 -13.91
N PRO A 75 -0.78 14.25 -15.04
CA PRO A 75 -0.60 13.20 -16.04
C PRO A 75 0.79 13.20 -16.70
N LYS A 76 1.49 14.33 -16.72
CA LYS A 76 2.86 14.42 -17.28
C LYS A 76 3.87 13.71 -16.36
N PHE A 77 3.69 13.85 -15.05
CA PHE A 77 4.56 13.19 -14.07
C PHE A 77 4.28 11.69 -13.97
N SER A 78 3.04 11.26 -14.19
CA SER A 78 2.66 9.84 -14.18
C SER A 78 3.22 9.05 -15.38
N GLN A 79 3.81 9.70 -16.37
CA GLN A 79 4.46 9.07 -17.53
C GLN A 79 5.97 8.86 -17.33
N VAL A 80 6.57 9.50 -16.30
CA VAL A 80 8.00 9.48 -16.01
C VAL A 80 8.28 8.64 -14.78
N GLY A 81 9.09 7.59 -14.91
CA GLY A 81 9.55 6.76 -13.79
C GLY A 81 8.74 5.46 -13.59
N ALA A 82 8.73 4.92 -12.39
CA ALA A 82 8.12 3.65 -11.97
C ALA A 82 6.59 3.53 -12.22
N TYR A 83 5.97 4.62 -12.67
CA TYR A 83 4.57 4.68 -13.12
C TYR A 83 4.41 4.15 -14.56
N ARG A 84 4.93 2.98 -14.87
CA ARG A 84 4.48 2.26 -16.06
C ARG A 84 3.05 1.83 -15.84
N LEU A 85 2.16 2.85 -15.95
CA LEU A 85 0.73 2.63 -15.92
C LEU A 85 0.41 1.55 -16.97
N ALA A 86 0.02 0.39 -16.49
CA ALA A 86 -0.65 -0.53 -17.38
C ALA A 86 -1.74 0.28 -18.10
N LYS A 87 -1.76 0.24 -19.42
CA LYS A 87 -2.71 0.98 -20.29
C LYS A 87 -4.13 0.41 -20.12
N THR A 88 -4.60 0.35 -18.88
CA THR A 88 -5.92 -0.19 -18.56
C THR A 88 -6.85 0.97 -18.21
N ALA A 89 -8.06 0.92 -18.70
CA ALA A 89 -9.13 1.89 -18.45
C ALA A 89 -9.52 2.02 -16.94
N ARG A 90 -8.82 1.33 -16.04
CA ARG A 90 -9.10 1.30 -14.59
C ARG A 90 -8.24 2.24 -13.77
N VAL A 91 -7.16 2.79 -14.32
CA VAL A 91 -6.24 3.69 -13.62
C VAL A 91 -6.61 5.14 -13.90
N ASP A 92 -6.77 5.91 -12.83
CA ASP A 92 -6.93 7.35 -12.89
C ASP A 92 -5.61 8.01 -12.49
N PRO A 93 -4.88 8.71 -13.39
CA PRO A 93 -3.57 9.26 -13.11
C PRO A 93 -3.58 10.27 -11.95
N TYR A 94 -4.65 11.05 -11.81
CA TYR A 94 -4.77 12.02 -10.71
C TYR A 94 -4.92 11.33 -9.36
N VAL A 95 -5.77 10.29 -9.30
CA VAL A 95 -5.99 9.51 -8.07
C VAL A 95 -4.73 8.74 -7.72
N LEU A 96 -4.09 8.08 -8.68
CA LEU A 96 -2.88 7.29 -8.45
C LEU A 96 -1.72 8.16 -7.96
N PHE A 97 -1.45 9.27 -8.63
CA PHE A 97 -0.38 10.20 -8.24
C PHE A 97 -0.60 10.74 -6.81
N THR A 98 -1.81 11.20 -6.53
CA THR A 98 -2.17 11.72 -5.20
C THR A 98 -2.06 10.62 -4.14
N TRP A 99 -2.48 9.40 -4.46
CA TRP A 99 -2.41 8.26 -3.57
C TRP A 99 -0.96 7.88 -3.25
N LEU A 100 -0.08 7.83 -4.23
CA LEU A 100 1.34 7.51 -4.04
C LEU A 100 2.05 8.57 -3.19
N ARG A 101 1.78 9.86 -3.44
CA ARG A 101 2.34 10.92 -2.60
C ARG A 101 1.82 10.83 -1.15
N MET A 102 0.54 10.54 -0.97
CA MET A 102 -0.02 10.27 0.36
C MET A 102 0.69 9.11 1.06
N CYS A 103 0.98 8.02 0.34
CA CYS A 103 1.73 6.88 0.87
C CYS A 103 3.12 7.30 1.38
N ASP A 104 3.88 8.06 0.58
CA ASP A 104 5.18 8.58 0.99
C ASP A 104 5.08 9.38 2.30
N LEU A 105 4.12 10.32 2.38
CA LEU A 105 3.92 11.16 3.56
C LEU A 105 3.51 10.36 4.82
N ILE A 106 2.75 9.28 4.67
CA ILE A 106 2.34 8.41 5.78
C ILE A 106 3.54 7.70 6.41
N VAL A 107 4.54 7.33 5.61
CA VAL A 107 5.72 6.60 6.09
C VAL A 107 6.94 7.46 6.36
N GLU A 108 6.96 8.71 5.85
CA GLU A 108 8.09 9.64 5.94
C GLU A 108 8.63 9.82 7.37
N ASN A 109 7.74 9.88 8.36
CA ASN A 109 8.11 10.07 9.77
C ASN A 109 8.40 8.76 10.53
N GLN A 110 8.38 7.61 9.86
CA GLN A 110 8.74 6.35 10.51
C GLN A 110 10.26 6.27 10.65
N ARG A 111 10.72 6.20 11.89
CA ARG A 111 12.15 6.02 12.18
C ARG A 111 12.57 4.61 11.82
N VAL A 112 13.54 4.51 10.93
CA VAL A 112 14.26 3.28 10.58
C VAL A 112 15.74 3.65 10.58
N GLU A 113 16.52 2.97 11.42
CA GLU A 113 17.89 3.37 11.73
C GLU A 113 18.95 2.68 10.86
N GLN A 114 18.52 1.75 10.02
CA GLN A 114 19.42 0.92 9.20
C GLN A 114 18.90 0.80 7.77
N GLU A 115 19.82 0.56 6.86
CA GLU A 115 19.52 0.19 5.48
C GLU A 115 18.83 -1.18 5.41
N LEU A 116 18.30 -1.54 4.25
CA LEU A 116 17.67 -2.83 4.01
C LEU A 116 18.62 -4.00 4.34
N ASP A 117 18.19 -4.85 5.24
CA ASP A 117 18.84 -6.13 5.56
C ASP A 117 17.93 -7.32 5.17
N VAL A 118 18.19 -7.88 3.99
CA VAL A 118 17.44 -9.02 3.44
C VAL A 118 17.66 -10.29 4.27
N ASN A 119 18.85 -10.48 4.85
CA ASN A 119 19.12 -11.67 5.68
C ASN A 119 18.30 -11.62 6.97
N ARG A 120 18.25 -10.44 7.61
CA ARG A 120 17.42 -10.23 8.79
C ARG A 120 15.92 -10.41 8.43
N LEU A 121 15.49 -9.88 7.30
CA LEU A 121 14.10 -10.05 6.81
C LEU A 121 13.73 -11.53 6.68
N ASN A 122 14.60 -12.34 6.05
CA ASN A 122 14.42 -13.79 5.97
C ASN A 122 14.33 -14.44 7.35
N GLY A 123 15.18 -14.01 8.29
CA GLY A 123 15.22 -14.55 9.66
C GLY A 123 13.94 -14.30 10.46
N ILE A 124 13.21 -13.21 10.19
CA ILE A 124 11.98 -12.86 10.92
C ILE A 124 10.69 -13.39 10.28
N ILE A 125 10.75 -14.03 9.12
CA ILE A 125 9.57 -14.62 8.46
C ILE A 125 8.74 -15.51 9.41
N PRO A 126 9.35 -16.42 10.22
CA PRO A 126 8.58 -17.22 11.18
C PRO A 126 7.81 -16.39 12.20
N LEU A 127 8.36 -15.25 12.65
CA LEU A 127 7.67 -14.33 13.58
C LEU A 127 6.49 -13.64 12.87
N ILE A 128 6.69 -13.22 11.62
CA ILE A 128 5.63 -12.61 10.81
C ILE A 128 4.50 -13.62 10.57
N LYS A 129 4.80 -14.89 10.29
CA LYS A 129 3.78 -15.95 10.11
C LYS A 129 2.86 -16.09 11.32
N ASN A 130 3.36 -15.90 12.53
CA ASN A 130 2.52 -15.94 13.74
C ASN A 130 1.46 -14.82 13.74
N LEU A 131 1.68 -13.72 13.03
CA LEU A 131 0.70 -12.64 12.92
C LEU A 131 -0.53 -13.03 12.10
N MET A 132 -0.48 -14.09 11.31
CA MET A 132 -1.64 -14.62 10.59
C MET A 132 -2.77 -15.08 11.54
N PHE A 133 -2.49 -15.36 12.80
CA PHE A 133 -3.51 -15.68 13.79
C PHE A 133 -4.26 -14.47 14.36
N PHE A 134 -3.78 -13.25 14.10
CA PHE A 134 -4.43 -12.02 14.54
C PHE A 134 -5.60 -11.66 13.61
N LYS A 135 -6.72 -11.24 14.22
CA LYS A 135 -7.94 -10.89 13.49
C LYS A 135 -8.09 -9.38 13.26
N ASP A 136 -7.40 -8.58 14.05
CA ASP A 136 -7.41 -7.12 13.93
C ASP A 136 -6.25 -6.65 13.07
N ILE A 137 -6.58 -5.97 11.97
CA ILE A 137 -5.58 -5.43 11.03
C ILE A 137 -4.74 -4.31 11.66
N ALA A 138 -5.23 -3.58 12.63
CA ALA A 138 -4.48 -2.54 13.33
C ALA A 138 -3.37 -3.16 14.20
N ASP A 139 -3.66 -4.26 14.88
CA ASP A 139 -2.65 -5.02 15.63
C ASP A 139 -1.60 -5.62 14.70
N VAL A 140 -2.03 -6.20 13.57
CA VAL A 140 -1.13 -6.73 12.54
C VAL A 140 -0.21 -5.62 12.03
N GLN A 141 -0.76 -4.46 11.64
CA GLN A 141 0.01 -3.34 11.13
C GLN A 141 1.03 -2.85 12.16
N SER A 142 0.62 -2.70 13.41
CA SER A 142 1.49 -2.20 14.48
C SER A 142 2.71 -3.10 14.70
N ARG A 143 2.50 -4.42 14.68
CA ARG A 143 3.58 -5.40 14.82
C ARG A 143 4.47 -5.49 13.59
N LEU A 144 3.88 -5.49 12.38
CA LEU A 144 4.63 -5.47 11.13
C LEU A 144 5.53 -4.24 11.04
N LYS A 145 5.06 -3.05 11.46
CA LYS A 145 5.89 -1.84 11.51
C LYS A 145 7.15 -2.04 12.34
N VAL A 146 7.04 -2.65 13.53
CA VAL A 146 8.17 -2.91 14.40
C VAL A 146 9.15 -3.91 13.77
N TYR A 147 8.63 -5.05 13.32
CA TYR A 147 9.47 -6.10 12.74
C TYR A 147 10.19 -5.66 11.47
N LEU A 148 9.49 -4.97 10.58
CA LEU A 148 10.04 -4.52 9.30
C LEU A 148 11.00 -3.34 9.47
N ALA A 149 10.79 -2.44 10.45
CA ALA A 149 11.73 -1.38 10.77
C ALA A 149 13.12 -1.92 11.15
N GLU A 150 13.17 -3.06 11.84
CA GLU A 150 14.40 -3.75 12.16
C GLU A 150 15.13 -4.35 10.95
N CYS A 151 14.48 -4.36 9.78
CA CYS A 151 15.04 -4.83 8.51
C CYS A 151 15.29 -3.70 7.51
N GLY A 152 15.19 -2.44 7.93
CA GLY A 152 15.36 -1.30 7.02
C GLY A 152 14.11 -0.96 6.21
N ILE A 153 12.91 -1.37 6.64
CA ILE A 153 11.67 -1.20 5.86
C ILE A 153 10.66 -0.37 6.64
N ARG A 154 10.22 0.77 6.05
CA ARG A 154 9.06 1.53 6.50
C ARG A 154 7.80 0.86 5.96
N PHE A 155 6.80 0.66 6.82
CA PHE A 155 5.60 -0.09 6.47
C PHE A 155 4.32 0.65 6.79
N ALA A 156 3.34 0.60 5.86
CA ALA A 156 1.99 1.06 6.13
C ALA A 156 0.94 0.23 5.38
N ILE A 157 -0.24 0.10 5.99
CA ILE A 157 -1.46 -0.34 5.32
C ILE A 157 -2.31 0.90 5.06
N VAL A 158 -2.56 1.21 3.79
CA VAL A 158 -3.21 2.45 3.36
C VAL A 158 -4.56 2.14 2.71
N LYS A 159 -5.50 3.07 2.87
CA LYS A 159 -6.82 2.94 2.27
C LYS A 159 -6.75 2.85 0.75
N TYR A 160 -7.50 1.92 0.18
CA TYR A 160 -7.71 1.79 -1.25
C TYR A 160 -8.64 2.89 -1.79
N PHE A 161 -8.33 3.39 -2.99
CA PHE A 161 -9.20 4.31 -3.73
C PHE A 161 -9.46 3.80 -5.15
N ARG A 162 -10.72 3.90 -5.59
CA ARG A 162 -11.08 3.61 -6.98
C ARG A 162 -10.32 4.56 -7.91
N GLY A 163 -9.60 4.01 -8.88
CA GLY A 163 -8.71 4.76 -9.77
C GLY A 163 -7.22 4.58 -9.45
N ALA A 164 -6.89 4.04 -8.27
CA ALA A 164 -5.55 3.57 -7.92
C ALA A 164 -5.63 2.07 -7.56
N PRO A 165 -5.69 1.15 -8.55
CA PRO A 165 -5.90 -0.28 -8.33
C PRO A 165 -4.62 -0.99 -7.89
N VAL A 166 -3.97 -0.47 -6.86
CA VAL A 166 -2.69 -0.94 -6.32
C VAL A 166 -2.95 -1.91 -5.18
N GLN A 167 -2.21 -3.02 -5.13
CA GLN A 167 -2.18 -3.99 -4.03
C GLN A 167 -1.02 -3.71 -3.09
N GLY A 168 0.18 -3.52 -3.64
CA GLY A 168 1.39 -3.20 -2.93
C GLY A 168 2.26 -2.18 -3.68
N VAL A 169 3.13 -1.50 -2.95
CA VAL A 169 4.18 -0.62 -3.50
C VAL A 169 5.45 -0.85 -2.72
N ILE A 170 6.52 -1.12 -3.45
CA ILE A 170 7.88 -1.12 -2.92
C ILE A 170 8.64 0.05 -3.54
N LYS A 171 9.24 0.88 -2.70
CA LYS A 171 10.04 2.03 -3.14
C LYS A 171 11.34 2.07 -2.35
N LYS A 172 12.46 2.11 -3.07
CA LYS A 172 13.79 2.34 -2.49
C LYS A 172 13.96 3.82 -2.19
N ASN A 173 14.49 4.13 -1.03
CA ASN A 173 14.81 5.49 -0.62
C ASN A 173 16.31 5.76 -0.78
N ASP A 174 16.69 7.05 -0.86
CA ASP A 174 18.10 7.47 -1.03
C ASP A 174 18.97 7.08 0.19
N ASP A 175 18.36 6.87 1.36
CA ASP A 175 19.01 6.43 2.60
C ASP A 175 19.19 4.89 2.68
N GLY A 176 18.98 4.17 1.59
CA GLY A 176 19.11 2.70 1.54
C GLY A 176 17.97 1.92 2.17
N THR A 177 16.99 2.59 2.77
CA THR A 177 15.78 1.95 3.30
C THR A 177 14.75 1.67 2.21
N LEU A 178 13.74 0.84 2.52
CA LEU A 178 12.57 0.63 1.65
C LEU A 178 11.30 1.16 2.29
N ASN A 179 10.36 1.62 1.44
CA ASN A 179 8.96 1.77 1.79
C ASN A 179 8.18 0.58 1.24
N LEU A 180 7.47 -0.15 2.09
CA LEU A 180 6.50 -1.18 1.71
C LEU A 180 5.10 -0.71 2.12
N ILE A 181 4.27 -0.42 1.11
CA ILE A 181 2.90 0.04 1.31
C ILE A 181 1.93 -1.02 0.80
N MET A 182 0.99 -1.43 1.65
CA MET A 182 -0.05 -2.39 1.31
C MET A 182 -1.42 -1.73 1.29
N THR A 183 -2.38 -2.32 0.58
CA THR A 183 -3.78 -1.92 0.67
C THR A 183 -4.66 -3.08 1.15
N THR A 184 -5.78 -2.76 1.80
CA THR A 184 -6.84 -3.72 2.12
C THR A 184 -7.95 -3.71 1.08
N ARG A 185 -7.60 -3.56 -0.21
CA ARG A 185 -8.57 -3.54 -1.31
C ARG A 185 -9.47 -4.78 -1.31
N ARG A 186 -8.89 -5.94 -1.08
CA ARG A 186 -9.59 -7.19 -0.85
C ARG A 186 -9.61 -7.48 0.65
N LYS A 187 -10.80 -7.46 1.24
CA LYS A 187 -10.97 -7.50 2.71
C LYS A 187 -10.61 -8.84 3.38
N PHE A 188 -10.31 -9.88 2.62
CA PHE A 188 -10.02 -11.19 3.18
C PHE A 188 -8.55 -11.32 3.62
N ALA A 189 -8.34 -11.84 4.81
CA ALA A 189 -7.03 -11.98 5.42
C ALA A 189 -6.11 -12.94 4.66
N ASP A 190 -6.63 -14.01 4.04
CA ASP A 190 -5.85 -14.91 3.17
C ASP A 190 -5.25 -14.17 1.97
N ILE A 191 -6.03 -13.28 1.37
CA ILE A 191 -5.55 -12.47 0.23
C ILE A 191 -4.52 -11.45 0.70
N PHE A 192 -4.77 -10.77 1.85
CA PHE A 192 -3.81 -9.84 2.43
C PHE A 192 -2.46 -10.51 2.69
N TRP A 193 -2.44 -11.66 3.35
CA TRP A 193 -1.20 -12.36 3.67
C TRP A 193 -0.48 -12.92 2.44
N PHE A 194 -1.24 -13.40 1.46
CA PHE A 194 -0.65 -13.81 0.19
C PHE A 194 0.05 -12.62 -0.49
N THR A 195 -0.65 -11.49 -0.65
CA THR A 195 -0.07 -10.27 -1.24
C THR A 195 1.12 -9.76 -0.41
N PHE A 196 1.04 -9.78 0.92
CA PHE A 196 2.15 -9.37 1.77
C PHE A 196 3.41 -10.23 1.53
N PHE A 197 3.28 -11.55 1.53
CA PHE A 197 4.44 -12.42 1.26
C PHE A 197 4.90 -12.36 -0.20
N HIS A 198 4.02 -12.05 -1.14
CA HIS A 198 4.38 -11.77 -2.52
C HIS A 198 5.31 -10.54 -2.61
N GLU A 199 4.96 -9.43 -1.96
CA GLU A 199 5.82 -8.24 -1.88
C GLU A 199 7.15 -8.53 -1.16
N ILE A 200 7.13 -9.31 -0.07
CA ILE A 200 8.36 -9.78 0.58
C ILE A 200 9.21 -10.62 -0.38
N GLY A 201 8.58 -11.43 -1.24
CA GLY A 201 9.26 -12.18 -2.30
C GLY A 201 10.01 -11.28 -3.26
N HIS A 202 9.39 -10.19 -3.73
CA HIS A 202 10.07 -9.19 -4.57
C HIS A 202 11.26 -8.54 -3.85
N ILE A 203 11.13 -8.21 -2.57
CA ILE A 203 12.22 -7.64 -1.79
C ILE A 203 13.39 -8.63 -1.68
N ILE A 204 13.11 -9.88 -1.35
CA ILE A 204 14.14 -10.93 -1.19
C ILE A 204 14.84 -11.24 -2.52
N ASN A 205 14.10 -11.22 -3.64
CA ASN A 205 14.64 -11.46 -4.97
C ASN A 205 15.36 -10.22 -5.57
N GLY A 206 15.31 -9.05 -4.94
CA GLY A 206 15.93 -7.83 -5.43
C GLY A 206 15.18 -7.19 -6.61
N ASP A 207 13.89 -7.44 -6.77
CA ASP A 207 13.09 -6.99 -7.91
C ASP A 207 12.61 -5.51 -7.80
N PHE A 208 13.13 -4.73 -6.85
CA PHE A 208 12.65 -3.39 -6.47
C PHE A 208 13.55 -2.23 -6.90
N GLU A 209 14.64 -2.44 -7.62
CA GLU A 209 15.67 -1.41 -7.92
C GLU A 209 15.09 -0.17 -8.61
N ASP A 210 14.13 -0.33 -9.52
CA ASP A 210 13.46 0.78 -10.23
C ASP A 210 12.18 1.26 -9.54
N GLY A 211 11.90 0.80 -8.30
CA GLY A 211 10.60 0.90 -7.66
C GLY A 211 9.57 -0.06 -8.28
N LEU A 212 8.83 -0.76 -7.45
CA LEU A 212 7.80 -1.70 -7.86
C LEU A 212 6.42 -1.20 -7.40
N ILE A 213 5.46 -1.19 -8.33
CA ILE A 213 4.04 -1.00 -8.02
C ILE A 213 3.31 -2.24 -8.49
N ASP A 214 2.82 -3.02 -7.53
CA ASP A 214 2.02 -4.19 -7.84
C ASP A 214 0.58 -3.81 -8.17
N TYR A 215 0.15 -4.20 -9.36
CA TYR A 215 -1.22 -4.08 -9.84
C TYR A 215 -1.84 -5.48 -9.96
N ASP A 216 -3.15 -5.57 -9.81
CA ASP A 216 -3.95 -6.83 -9.95
C ASP A 216 -3.68 -7.65 -11.23
N PHE A 217 -2.87 -7.16 -12.16
CA PHE A 217 -2.67 -7.70 -13.51
C PHE A 217 -1.20 -7.67 -13.95
N ALA A 218 -0.25 -7.59 -13.02
CA ALA A 218 1.16 -7.79 -13.35
C ALA A 218 1.39 -9.27 -13.71
N GLU A 219 2.19 -9.52 -14.75
CA GLU A 219 2.53 -10.85 -15.26
C GLU A 219 4.01 -10.91 -15.62
N GLY A 220 4.62 -12.09 -15.46
CA GLY A 220 6.01 -12.35 -15.86
C GLY A 220 6.79 -13.16 -14.84
N GLU A 221 8.00 -13.55 -15.19
CA GLU A 221 8.83 -14.44 -14.36
C GLU A 221 9.10 -13.91 -12.94
N LYS A 222 9.16 -12.58 -12.76
CA LYS A 222 9.33 -11.98 -11.42
C LYS A 222 8.09 -12.22 -10.57
N GLU A 223 6.91 -12.04 -11.16
CA GLU A 223 5.62 -12.25 -10.50
C GLU A 223 5.43 -13.73 -10.13
N ASP A 224 5.77 -14.64 -11.06
CA ASP A 224 5.69 -16.08 -10.81
C ASP A 224 6.59 -16.51 -9.64
N ARG A 225 7.81 -15.96 -9.55
CA ARG A 225 8.71 -16.22 -8.40
C ARG A 225 8.18 -15.66 -7.09
N ALA A 226 7.62 -14.45 -7.12
CA ALA A 226 7.03 -13.85 -5.93
C ALA A 226 5.78 -14.62 -5.46
N ASP A 227 4.94 -15.07 -6.39
CA ASP A 227 3.78 -15.92 -6.13
C ASP A 227 4.18 -17.27 -5.52
N GLU A 228 5.22 -17.92 -6.07
CA GLU A 228 5.76 -19.17 -5.55
C GLU A 228 6.33 -18.98 -4.14
N PHE A 229 7.10 -17.91 -3.93
CA PHE A 229 7.63 -17.55 -2.62
C PHE A 229 6.50 -17.37 -1.59
N ALA A 230 5.46 -16.60 -1.93
CA ALA A 230 4.32 -16.37 -1.05
C ALA A 230 3.61 -17.67 -0.69
N ALA A 231 3.29 -18.50 -1.69
CA ALA A 231 2.58 -19.76 -1.49
C ALA A 231 3.37 -20.72 -0.60
N ASN A 232 4.69 -20.87 -0.84
CA ASN A 232 5.57 -21.79 -0.12
C ASN A 232 5.93 -21.27 1.29
N THR A 233 6.00 -19.95 1.46
CA THR A 233 6.20 -19.33 2.78
C THR A 233 4.98 -19.55 3.68
N MET A 234 3.77 -19.37 3.16
CA MET A 234 2.54 -19.53 3.95
C MET A 234 2.30 -20.99 4.32
N ILE A 235 2.48 -21.92 3.40
CA ILE A 235 2.24 -23.36 3.61
C ILE A 235 3.42 -24.15 3.02
N ASP A 236 4.04 -25.01 3.83
CA ASP A 236 5.09 -25.91 3.36
C ASP A 236 4.63 -26.71 2.13
N ILE A 237 5.43 -26.67 1.06
CA ILE A 237 5.04 -27.23 -0.23
C ILE A 237 4.90 -28.76 -0.19
N ALA A 238 5.75 -29.47 0.59
CA ALA A 238 5.70 -30.92 0.68
C ALA A 238 4.46 -31.37 1.46
N ALA A 239 4.17 -30.69 2.58
CA ALA A 239 2.97 -30.92 3.35
C ALA A 239 1.70 -30.64 2.54
N TYR A 240 1.69 -29.51 1.79
CA TYR A 240 0.56 -29.17 0.93
C TYR A 240 0.31 -30.21 -0.15
N LYS A 241 1.37 -30.66 -0.87
CA LYS A 241 1.26 -31.71 -1.89
C LYS A 241 0.71 -33.01 -1.31
N SER A 242 1.16 -33.40 -0.12
CA SER A 242 0.64 -34.60 0.57
C SER A 242 -0.85 -34.46 0.88
N PHE A 243 -1.28 -33.30 1.38
CA PHE A 243 -2.68 -33.00 1.66
C PHE A 243 -3.56 -33.08 0.39
N ILE A 244 -3.06 -32.59 -0.74
CA ILE A 244 -3.78 -32.66 -2.02
C ILE A 244 -3.92 -34.12 -2.49
N ILE A 245 -2.88 -34.94 -2.32
CA ILE A 245 -2.89 -36.36 -2.68
C ILE A 245 -3.88 -37.16 -1.82
N GLU A 246 -4.01 -36.84 -0.51
CA GLU A 246 -5.00 -37.45 0.37
C GLU A 246 -6.43 -37.19 -0.10
N GLY A 247 -6.73 -36.04 -0.71
CA GLY A 247 -7.99 -35.71 -1.36
C GLY A 247 -9.17 -35.48 -0.40
N ASP A 248 -8.94 -35.43 0.93
CA ASP A 248 -9.98 -35.10 1.91
C ASP A 248 -9.99 -33.60 2.21
N PHE A 249 -10.84 -32.87 1.51
CA PHE A 249 -11.04 -31.42 1.68
C PHE A 249 -12.19 -31.08 2.62
N SER A 250 -12.59 -31.97 3.53
CA SER A 250 -13.55 -31.69 4.59
C SER A 250 -13.01 -30.62 5.55
N LEU A 251 -13.91 -29.85 6.18
CA LEU A 251 -13.52 -28.83 7.16
C LEU A 251 -12.70 -29.43 8.32
N THR A 252 -13.02 -30.66 8.72
CA THR A 252 -12.30 -31.38 9.77
C THR A 252 -10.85 -31.68 9.35
N SER A 253 -10.63 -32.14 8.12
CA SER A 253 -9.30 -32.40 7.58
C SER A 253 -8.49 -31.11 7.42
N ILE A 254 -9.13 -30.04 6.90
CA ILE A 254 -8.52 -28.71 6.80
C ILE A 254 -8.07 -28.19 8.18
N LYS A 255 -8.92 -28.27 9.20
CA LYS A 255 -8.58 -27.84 10.57
C LYS A 255 -7.45 -28.67 11.19
N ARG A 256 -7.47 -29.98 10.97
CA ARG A 256 -6.39 -30.89 11.41
C ARG A 256 -5.06 -30.55 10.74
N PHE A 257 -5.03 -30.39 9.43
CA PHE A 257 -3.84 -29.96 8.69
C PHE A 257 -3.31 -28.62 9.21
N SER A 258 -4.20 -27.64 9.35
CA SER A 258 -3.84 -26.30 9.82
C SER A 258 -3.21 -26.32 11.21
N ALA A 259 -3.76 -27.11 12.13
CA ALA A 259 -3.21 -27.28 13.48
C ALA A 259 -1.82 -27.93 13.45
N ASN A 260 -1.63 -28.99 12.62
CA ASN A 260 -0.36 -29.69 12.52
C ASN A 260 0.77 -28.85 11.93
N HIS A 261 0.43 -27.86 11.08
CA HIS A 261 1.40 -27.01 10.38
C HIS A 261 1.45 -25.57 10.91
N ASN A 262 0.81 -25.31 12.07
CA ASN A 262 0.76 -24.00 12.73
C ASN A 262 0.37 -22.85 11.77
N ILE A 263 -0.72 -23.04 11.03
CA ILE A 263 -1.32 -22.04 10.15
C ILE A 263 -2.82 -21.89 10.46
N PRO A 264 -3.41 -20.69 10.30
CA PRO A 264 -4.86 -20.54 10.43
C PRO A 264 -5.59 -21.29 9.31
N PRO A 265 -6.76 -21.94 9.58
CA PRO A 265 -7.54 -22.66 8.57
C PRO A 265 -7.88 -21.83 7.33
N TYR A 266 -8.14 -20.52 7.51
CA TYR A 266 -8.50 -19.65 6.40
C TYR A 266 -7.38 -19.50 5.34
N ILE A 267 -6.12 -19.70 5.72
CA ILE A 267 -4.98 -19.69 4.79
C ILE A 267 -5.05 -20.89 3.83
N LEU A 268 -5.25 -22.09 4.37
CA LEU A 268 -5.40 -23.29 3.53
C LEU A 268 -6.67 -23.21 2.68
N ILE A 269 -7.79 -22.76 3.25
CA ILE A 269 -9.05 -22.56 2.53
C ILE A 269 -8.83 -21.59 1.35
N GLY A 270 -8.15 -20.46 1.57
CA GLY A 270 -7.86 -19.48 0.54
C GLY A 270 -7.03 -20.06 -0.61
N ARG A 271 -6.02 -20.86 -0.30
CA ARG A 271 -5.20 -21.56 -1.30
C ARG A 271 -6.00 -22.56 -2.12
N LEU A 272 -6.78 -23.42 -1.47
CA LEU A 272 -7.64 -24.39 -2.13
C LEU A 272 -8.69 -23.73 -3.05
N GLN A 273 -9.24 -22.60 -2.63
CA GLN A 273 -10.19 -21.80 -3.42
C GLN A 273 -9.50 -21.16 -4.63
N ARG A 274 -8.30 -20.58 -4.46
CA ARG A 274 -7.51 -19.98 -5.54
C ARG A 274 -7.13 -21.00 -6.62
N GLU A 275 -6.76 -22.21 -6.20
CA GLU A 275 -6.39 -23.31 -7.10
C GLU A 275 -7.62 -24.05 -7.68
N GLY A 276 -8.87 -23.63 -7.32
CA GLY A 276 -10.11 -24.19 -7.85
C GLY A 276 -10.46 -25.59 -7.32
N ILE A 277 -9.77 -26.05 -6.27
CA ILE A 277 -10.00 -27.36 -5.65
C ILE A 277 -11.30 -27.38 -4.89
N ILE A 278 -11.63 -26.27 -4.21
CA ILE A 278 -12.91 -26.03 -3.55
C ILE A 278 -13.56 -24.75 -4.06
N LYS A 279 -14.89 -24.65 -4.00
CA LYS A 279 -15.62 -23.44 -4.43
C LYS A 279 -15.39 -22.28 -3.47
N TYR A 280 -15.40 -21.05 -3.98
CA TYR A 280 -15.28 -19.84 -3.15
C TYR A 280 -16.38 -19.67 -2.10
N THR A 281 -17.52 -20.33 -2.28
CA THR A 281 -18.64 -20.35 -1.31
C THR A 281 -18.45 -21.36 -0.19
N GLN A 282 -17.55 -22.36 -0.36
CA GLN A 282 -17.27 -23.35 0.67
C GLN A 282 -16.45 -22.73 1.80
N TYR A 283 -16.86 -23.01 3.03
CA TYR A 283 -16.20 -22.59 4.26
C TYR A 283 -16.01 -21.07 4.40
N SER A 284 -16.89 -20.28 3.78
CA SER A 284 -16.83 -18.80 3.84
C SER A 284 -16.94 -18.25 5.26
N SER A 285 -17.61 -18.97 6.17
CA SER A 285 -17.69 -18.63 7.60
C SER A 285 -16.36 -18.76 8.35
N GLU A 286 -15.41 -19.53 7.84
CA GLU A 286 -14.06 -19.69 8.42
C GLU A 286 -13.10 -18.57 7.99
N LYS A 287 -13.49 -17.77 6.99
CA LYS A 287 -12.62 -16.69 6.50
C LYS A 287 -12.60 -15.51 7.44
N VAL A 288 -11.40 -15.00 7.69
CA VAL A 288 -11.17 -13.77 8.45
C VAL A 288 -11.21 -12.58 7.49
N MET A 289 -11.85 -11.50 7.92
CA MET A 289 -11.90 -10.25 7.16
C MET A 289 -11.15 -9.15 7.91
N TYR A 290 -10.24 -8.49 7.22
CA TYR A 290 -9.59 -7.28 7.66
C TYR A 290 -10.42 -6.08 7.16
N GLY A 291 -11.40 -5.66 7.99
CA GLY A 291 -12.27 -4.52 7.69
C GLY A 291 -11.69 -3.21 8.24
N HIS A 292 -11.87 -2.11 7.48
CA HIS A 292 -11.80 -0.74 8.00
C HIS A 292 -13.21 -0.20 8.17
#